data_255b1eb98c59a36a1f6da769f3580171
#
_entry.id   255b1eb98c59a36a1f6da769f3580171
#
_cell.length_a   1.000
_cell.length_b   1.000
_cell.length_c   1.000
_cell.angle_alpha   90.00
_cell.angle_beta   90.00
_cell.angle_gamma   90.00
#
_symmetry.space_group_name_H-M   'P 1'
#
loop_
_entity.id
_entity.type
_entity.pdbx_description
1 polymer ?
#
loop_
_entity_poly.entity_id
_entity_poly.type
_entity_poly.pdbx_seq_one_letter_code
_entity_poly.pdbx_strand_id
1 'polypeptide(L)'
;MQEYIYHMVPKEMIGDKLIPLNALGKISPHLYEKYTKKYFDHPERPKLLKKQIPKLNCLWNDVLHFIPLHPYYVYEALTSLGIKTKEEQQFLKIPIERLTNNTNAIYLYTKEKYKGPAEEIEEGEIKLLNIETYKELKEIPSVSIEYYKIENEKGNRIGLFPYIPHLLSLGEVEINDVEIVSWNHFK
;
A
#
# COMPACT_ATOMS: atom_id res chain seq x y z
N MET A 1 -0.50 6.87 -22.54
CA MET A 1 0.09 7.67 -21.43
C MET A 1 0.60 6.67 -20.41
N GLN A 2 1.79 6.87 -19.88
CA GLN A 2 2.38 6.00 -18.86
C GLN A 2 1.58 6.10 -17.57
N GLU A 3 1.20 4.97 -16.98
CA GLU A 3 0.50 4.88 -15.70
C GLU A 3 1.47 4.39 -14.62
N TYR A 4 1.29 4.84 -13.39
CA TYR A 4 2.21 4.54 -12.30
C TYR A 4 1.48 3.99 -11.07
N ILE A 5 2.25 3.31 -10.25
CA ILE A 5 1.88 2.88 -8.91
C ILE A 5 2.96 3.36 -7.94
N TYR A 6 2.60 3.50 -6.68
CA TYR A 6 3.50 4.08 -5.70
C TYR A 6 3.71 3.16 -4.50
N HIS A 7 4.94 3.08 -4.05
CA HIS A 7 5.33 2.32 -2.87
C HIS A 7 6.24 3.19 -2.01
N MET A 8 5.97 3.25 -0.71
CA MET A 8 6.85 3.98 0.21
C MET A 8 8.27 3.38 0.15
N VAL A 9 9.29 4.24 0.04
CA VAL A 9 10.68 3.78 -0.01
C VAL A 9 10.99 2.98 1.26
N PRO A 10 11.38 1.70 1.15
CA PRO A 10 11.75 0.90 2.32
C PRO A 10 13.00 1.49 3.00
N LYS A 11 13.06 1.41 4.32
CA LYS A 11 14.24 1.88 5.09
C LYS A 11 15.50 1.08 4.78
N GLU A 12 15.34 -0.20 4.48
CA GLU A 12 16.40 -1.11 4.08
C GLU A 12 15.86 -2.06 3.00
N MET A 13 16.68 -2.34 2.01
CA MET A 13 16.38 -3.25 0.91
C MET A 13 17.59 -4.14 0.60
N ILE A 14 17.34 -5.24 -0.11
CA ILE A 14 18.38 -6.07 -0.69
C ILE A 14 18.32 -5.89 -2.21
N GLY A 15 19.41 -5.38 -2.79
CA GLY A 15 19.49 -5.14 -4.24
C GLY A 15 18.44 -4.16 -4.75
N ASP A 16 18.10 -4.30 -6.02
CA ASP A 16 17.24 -3.39 -6.77
C ASP A 16 15.83 -3.95 -7.00
N LYS A 17 15.30 -4.68 -5.99
CA LYS A 17 13.98 -5.31 -6.05
C LYS A 17 13.17 -5.06 -4.79
N LEU A 18 11.88 -4.83 -4.96
CA LEU A 18 10.90 -5.03 -3.90
C LEU A 18 10.57 -6.52 -3.82
N ILE A 19 10.63 -7.06 -2.61
CA ILE A 19 10.41 -8.49 -2.34
C ILE A 19 9.27 -8.60 -1.33
N PRO A 20 8.23 -9.43 -1.57
CA PRO A 20 7.18 -9.67 -0.59
C PRO A 20 7.73 -10.15 0.75
N LEU A 21 7.09 -9.76 1.84
CA LEU A 21 7.63 -9.98 3.19
C LEU A 21 7.89 -11.47 3.49
N ASN A 22 6.99 -12.38 3.11
CA ASN A 22 7.19 -13.80 3.33
C ASN A 22 8.33 -14.38 2.49
N ALA A 23 8.51 -13.90 1.26
CA ALA A 23 9.67 -14.29 0.43
C ALA A 23 10.98 -13.74 1.01
N LEU A 24 10.95 -12.50 1.53
CA LEU A 24 12.09 -11.88 2.19
C LEU A 24 12.60 -12.70 3.40
N GLY A 25 11.69 -13.36 4.11
CA GLY A 25 12.05 -14.23 5.23
C GLY A 25 13.00 -15.39 4.88
N LYS A 26 12.95 -15.85 3.63
CA LYS A 26 13.85 -16.89 3.10
C LYS A 26 15.21 -16.35 2.66
N ILE A 27 15.27 -15.08 2.28
CA ILE A 27 16.47 -14.42 1.74
C ILE A 27 17.24 -13.70 2.84
N SER A 28 16.53 -12.99 3.71
CA SER A 28 17.08 -12.22 4.81
C SER A 28 16.20 -12.31 6.07
N PRO A 29 16.43 -13.33 6.92
CA PRO A 29 15.69 -13.47 8.17
C PRO A 29 15.76 -12.21 9.05
N HIS A 30 16.88 -11.49 9.03
CA HIS A 30 17.05 -10.24 9.78
C HIS A 30 16.07 -9.14 9.33
N LEU A 31 15.94 -8.91 8.02
CA LEU A 31 14.98 -7.92 7.50
C LEU A 31 13.54 -8.36 7.72
N TYR A 32 13.26 -9.64 7.56
CA TYR A 32 11.94 -10.20 7.87
C TYR A 32 11.56 -9.92 9.32
N GLU A 33 12.43 -10.24 10.27
CA GLU A 33 12.20 -9.98 11.71
C GLU A 33 11.99 -8.48 11.96
N LYS A 34 12.82 -7.62 11.37
CA LYS A 34 12.71 -6.17 11.50
C LYS A 34 11.36 -5.65 11.02
N TYR A 35 10.90 -6.10 9.85
CA TYR A 35 9.64 -5.62 9.27
C TYR A 35 8.39 -6.27 9.88
N THR A 36 8.51 -7.45 10.49
CA THR A 36 7.38 -8.10 11.18
C THR A 36 7.15 -7.57 12.58
N LYS A 37 8.11 -6.89 13.22
CA LYS A 37 7.95 -6.30 14.57
C LYS A 37 6.67 -5.48 14.70
N LYS A 38 6.26 -4.74 13.68
CA LYS A 38 5.02 -3.96 13.65
C LYS A 38 3.74 -4.77 13.84
N TYR A 39 3.77 -6.09 13.58
CA TYR A 39 2.60 -6.96 13.77
C TYR A 39 2.39 -7.37 15.22
N PHE A 40 3.36 -7.11 16.09
CA PHE A 40 3.30 -7.46 17.51
C PHE A 40 3.04 -6.24 18.40
N ASP A 41 2.82 -5.06 17.80
CA ASP A 41 2.54 -3.82 18.54
C ASP A 41 1.07 -3.74 19.04
N HIS A 42 0.20 -4.63 18.55
CA HIS A 42 -1.21 -4.66 18.89
C HIS A 42 -1.74 -6.10 18.85
N PRO A 43 -2.62 -6.52 19.79
CA PRO A 43 -3.10 -7.91 19.92
C PRO A 43 -3.70 -8.51 18.65
N GLU A 44 -4.36 -7.70 17.82
CA GLU A 44 -5.02 -8.18 16.60
C GLU A 44 -4.09 -8.28 15.39
N ARG A 45 -2.96 -7.58 15.39
CA ARG A 45 -2.04 -7.53 14.24
C ARG A 45 -1.35 -8.84 13.87
N PRO A 46 -1.02 -9.76 14.81
CA PRO A 46 -0.48 -11.07 14.44
C PRO A 46 -1.38 -11.88 13.50
N LYS A 47 -2.68 -11.65 13.52
CA LYS A 47 -3.64 -12.28 12.60
C LYS A 47 -3.36 -11.92 11.12
N LEU A 48 -2.77 -10.76 10.86
CA LEU A 48 -2.35 -10.36 9.51
C LEU A 48 -1.33 -11.31 8.88
N LEU A 49 -0.53 -12.00 9.68
CA LEU A 49 0.44 -12.99 9.18
C LEU A 49 -0.25 -14.22 8.54
N LYS A 50 -1.51 -14.46 8.88
CA LYS A 50 -2.34 -15.58 8.39
C LYS A 50 -3.50 -15.11 7.50
N LYS A 51 -3.63 -13.81 7.26
CA LYS A 51 -4.72 -13.24 6.48
C LYS A 51 -4.61 -13.70 5.03
N GLN A 52 -5.71 -14.25 4.51
CA GLN A 52 -5.83 -14.72 3.13
C GLN A 52 -6.29 -13.59 2.20
N ILE A 53 -5.81 -13.62 0.96
CA ILE A 53 -6.30 -12.76 -0.12
C ILE A 53 -7.13 -13.64 -1.07
N PRO A 54 -8.45 -13.44 -1.13
CA PRO A 54 -9.30 -14.15 -2.11
C PRO A 54 -8.80 -13.93 -3.55
N LYS A 55 -9.09 -14.89 -4.43
CA LYS A 55 -8.72 -14.88 -5.86
C LYS A 55 -7.22 -14.99 -6.16
N LEU A 56 -6.34 -14.48 -5.29
CA LEU A 56 -4.90 -14.70 -5.40
C LEU A 56 -4.46 -15.99 -4.69
N ASN A 57 -5.29 -16.54 -3.81
CA ASN A 57 -5.04 -17.76 -3.04
C ASN A 57 -3.67 -17.73 -2.31
N CYS A 58 -3.34 -16.60 -1.74
CA CYS A 58 -2.07 -16.36 -1.03
C CYS A 58 -2.32 -15.59 0.27
N LEU A 59 -1.28 -15.44 1.08
CA LEU A 59 -1.34 -14.67 2.31
C LEU A 59 -1.11 -13.16 2.03
N TRP A 60 -1.58 -12.32 2.94
CA TRP A 60 -1.41 -10.87 2.91
C TRP A 60 0.05 -10.42 2.73
N ASN A 61 0.99 -11.16 3.29
CA ASN A 61 2.42 -10.87 3.18
C ASN A 61 3.14 -11.61 2.05
N ASP A 62 2.42 -12.36 1.21
CA ASP A 62 2.97 -12.94 -0.02
C ASP A 62 2.95 -11.95 -1.18
N VAL A 63 2.29 -10.81 -1.03
CA VAL A 63 2.17 -9.78 -2.05
C VAL A 63 2.87 -8.49 -1.64
N LEU A 64 3.25 -7.71 -2.65
CA LEU A 64 3.59 -6.30 -2.50
C LEU A 64 2.33 -5.46 -2.58
N HIS A 65 2.32 -4.37 -1.81
CA HIS A 65 1.18 -3.46 -1.71
C HIS A 65 1.56 -2.11 -2.30
N PHE A 66 0.81 -1.67 -3.29
CA PHE A 66 1.01 -0.37 -3.92
C PHE A 66 -0.26 0.48 -3.83
N ILE A 67 -0.12 1.79 -3.88
CA ILE A 67 -1.23 2.71 -4.03
C ILE A 67 -1.32 3.19 -5.48
N PRO A 68 -2.52 3.23 -6.07
CA PRO A 68 -2.76 3.73 -7.43
C PRO A 68 -2.99 5.25 -7.46
N LEU A 69 -2.44 5.98 -6.51
CA LEU A 69 -2.64 7.42 -6.31
C LEU A 69 -1.31 8.10 -6.03
N HIS A 70 -1.03 9.19 -6.74
CA HIS A 70 0.17 9.99 -6.44
C HIS A 70 0.14 10.45 -4.98
N PRO A 71 1.22 10.20 -4.20
CA PRO A 71 1.22 10.45 -2.75
C PRO A 71 1.01 11.92 -2.36
N TYR A 72 1.24 12.85 -3.29
CA TYR A 72 0.95 14.26 -3.10
C TYR A 72 -0.51 14.54 -2.72
N TYR A 73 -1.47 13.83 -3.30
CA TYR A 73 -2.89 14.03 -2.98
C TYR A 73 -3.21 13.69 -1.52
N VAL A 74 -2.49 12.72 -0.94
CA VAL A 74 -2.62 12.40 0.49
C VAL A 74 -2.02 13.52 1.34
N TYR A 75 -0.82 13.99 0.99
CA TYR A 75 -0.17 15.10 1.67
C TYR A 75 -1.04 16.38 1.63
N GLU A 76 -1.54 16.74 0.46
CA GLU A 76 -2.42 17.91 0.26
C GLU A 76 -3.70 17.80 1.09
N ALA A 77 -4.36 16.62 1.09
CA ALA A 77 -5.56 16.40 1.88
C ALA A 77 -5.30 16.56 3.39
N LEU A 78 -4.22 15.98 3.90
CA LEU A 78 -3.86 16.08 5.31
C LEU A 78 -3.53 17.53 5.71
N THR A 79 -2.71 18.21 4.93
CA THR A 79 -2.28 19.59 5.22
C THR A 79 -3.42 20.59 5.10
N SER A 80 -4.34 20.41 4.13
CA SER A 80 -5.53 21.25 4.00
C SER A 80 -6.49 21.15 5.19
N LEU A 81 -6.45 20.03 5.91
CA LEU A 81 -7.19 19.81 7.16
C LEU A 81 -6.42 20.29 8.40
N GLY A 82 -5.25 20.92 8.24
CA GLY A 82 -4.41 21.35 9.35
C GLY A 82 -3.73 20.20 10.11
N ILE A 83 -3.71 19.00 9.54
CA ILE A 83 -3.09 17.83 10.16
C ILE A 83 -1.58 17.91 9.97
N LYS A 84 -0.85 17.84 11.07
CA LYS A 84 0.61 17.88 11.04
C LYS A 84 1.17 16.60 10.40
N THR A 85 1.92 16.76 9.32
CA THR A 85 2.55 15.68 8.58
C THR A 85 4.07 15.68 8.79
N LYS A 86 4.72 14.58 8.41
CA LYS A 86 6.18 14.57 8.24
C LYS A 86 6.52 15.43 7.02
N GLU A 87 7.59 16.22 7.11
CA GLU A 87 8.00 17.09 6.01
C GLU A 87 8.41 16.31 4.77
N GLU A 88 9.15 15.22 4.96
CA GLU A 88 9.63 14.39 3.85
C GLU A 88 9.20 12.93 4.03
N GLN A 89 8.43 12.44 3.07
CA GLN A 89 8.14 11.03 2.88
C GLN A 89 8.38 10.71 1.41
N GLN A 90 9.25 9.74 1.17
CA GLN A 90 9.64 9.36 -0.19
C GLN A 90 8.88 8.12 -0.65
N PHE A 91 8.56 8.09 -1.94
CA PHE A 91 7.90 7.00 -2.62
C PHE A 91 8.63 6.64 -3.91
N LEU A 92 8.66 5.36 -4.22
CA LEU A 92 9.01 4.84 -5.52
C LEU A 92 7.83 5.08 -6.45
N LYS A 93 8.05 5.75 -7.58
CA LYS A 93 7.09 5.92 -8.66
C LYS A 93 7.38 4.87 -9.72
N ILE A 94 6.62 3.80 -9.72
CA ILE A 94 6.90 2.58 -10.47
C ILE A 94 5.96 2.50 -11.67
N PRO A 95 6.47 2.37 -12.90
CA PRO A 95 5.63 2.09 -14.06
C PRO A 95 4.85 0.80 -13.87
N ILE A 96 3.55 0.81 -14.20
CA ILE A 96 2.66 -0.36 -13.98
C ILE A 96 3.16 -1.60 -14.74
N GLU A 97 3.85 -1.44 -15.85
CA GLU A 97 4.40 -2.52 -16.68
C GLU A 97 5.44 -3.37 -15.94
N ARG A 98 6.03 -2.86 -14.85
CA ARG A 98 6.93 -3.65 -13.99
C ARG A 98 6.22 -4.84 -13.34
N LEU A 99 4.89 -4.84 -13.33
CA LEU A 99 4.08 -5.92 -12.76
C LEU A 99 3.63 -6.96 -13.81
N THR A 100 4.06 -6.86 -15.06
CA THR A 100 3.56 -7.70 -16.18
C THR A 100 3.73 -9.20 -15.92
N ASN A 101 4.80 -9.60 -15.24
CA ASN A 101 5.10 -11.01 -14.96
C ASN A 101 4.47 -11.53 -13.65
N ASN A 102 3.76 -10.69 -12.93
CA ASN A 102 3.15 -11.02 -11.65
C ASN A 102 1.64 -11.28 -11.80
N THR A 103 1.07 -12.00 -10.85
CA THR A 103 -0.38 -12.05 -10.69
C THR A 103 -0.83 -10.87 -9.84
N ASN A 104 -1.70 -10.03 -10.40
CA ASN A 104 -2.06 -8.76 -9.81
C ASN A 104 -3.56 -8.66 -9.54
N ALA A 105 -3.91 -7.97 -8.46
CA ALA A 105 -5.30 -7.67 -8.10
C ALA A 105 -5.42 -6.28 -7.48
N ILE A 106 -6.62 -5.73 -7.50
CA ILE A 106 -6.98 -4.54 -6.73
C ILE A 106 -7.82 -4.98 -5.54
N TYR A 107 -7.40 -4.61 -4.36
CA TYR A 107 -8.21 -4.61 -3.15
C TYR A 107 -8.96 -3.28 -3.10
N LEU A 108 -10.26 -3.32 -3.23
CA LEU A 108 -11.12 -2.13 -3.29
C LEU A 108 -11.09 -1.34 -1.99
N TYR A 109 -10.93 -2.02 -0.87
CA TYR A 109 -10.81 -1.43 0.46
C TYR A 109 -11.95 -0.48 0.78
N THR A 110 -13.19 -0.91 0.52
CA THR A 110 -14.37 -0.07 0.74
C THR A 110 -14.68 0.06 2.23
N LYS A 111 -15.14 1.26 2.64
CA LYS A 111 -15.47 1.57 4.05
C LYS A 111 -16.57 0.65 4.57
N GLU A 112 -17.55 0.32 3.74
CA GLU A 112 -18.72 -0.49 4.07
C GLU A 112 -18.36 -1.94 4.42
N LYS A 113 -17.31 -2.48 3.81
CA LYS A 113 -16.89 -3.88 3.99
C LYS A 113 -15.69 -4.04 4.91
N TYR A 114 -14.94 -2.99 5.12
CA TYR A 114 -13.77 -3.04 5.99
C TYR A 114 -14.17 -3.11 7.47
N LYS A 115 -13.86 -4.21 8.11
CA LYS A 115 -14.17 -4.48 9.53
C LYS A 115 -12.96 -4.39 10.46
N GLY A 116 -11.80 -4.13 9.91
CA GLY A 116 -10.54 -4.05 10.66
C GLY A 116 -9.37 -4.77 10.00
N PRO A 117 -8.14 -4.53 10.43
CA PRO A 117 -6.95 -5.09 9.77
C PRO A 117 -6.88 -6.61 9.87
N ALA A 118 -7.41 -7.19 10.96
CA ALA A 118 -7.35 -8.62 11.25
C ALA A 118 -8.49 -9.43 10.65
N GLU A 119 -9.53 -8.75 10.15
CA GLU A 119 -10.72 -9.41 9.62
C GLU A 119 -10.48 -9.94 8.19
N GLU A 120 -11.27 -10.93 7.81
CA GLU A 120 -11.23 -11.53 6.48
C GLU A 120 -11.63 -10.53 5.40
N ILE A 121 -11.02 -10.67 4.23
CA ILE A 121 -11.39 -9.90 3.04
C ILE A 121 -12.47 -10.67 2.30
N GLU A 122 -13.60 -10.02 2.04
CA GLU A 122 -14.65 -10.58 1.20
C GLU A 122 -14.18 -10.73 -0.24
N GLU A 123 -14.59 -11.81 -0.92
CA GLU A 123 -14.19 -12.09 -2.30
C GLU A 123 -14.53 -10.94 -3.27
N GLY A 124 -15.66 -10.26 -3.03
CA GLY A 124 -16.10 -9.11 -3.81
C GLY A 124 -15.20 -7.87 -3.68
N GLU A 125 -14.37 -7.81 -2.63
CA GLU A 125 -13.39 -6.74 -2.42
C GLU A 125 -12.11 -6.90 -3.26
N ILE A 126 -11.90 -8.07 -3.85
CA ILE A 126 -10.73 -8.35 -4.68
C ILE A 126 -11.15 -8.44 -6.16
N LYS A 127 -10.52 -7.66 -7.00
CA LYS A 127 -10.65 -7.70 -8.47
C LYS A 127 -9.31 -8.02 -9.10
N LEU A 128 -9.25 -9.08 -9.91
CA LEU A 128 -8.05 -9.36 -10.70
C LEU A 128 -7.77 -8.17 -11.63
N LEU A 129 -6.54 -7.77 -11.72
CA LEU A 129 -6.11 -6.61 -12.50
C LEU A 129 -5.56 -7.04 -13.86
N ASN A 130 -6.10 -6.46 -14.91
CA ASN A 130 -5.44 -6.41 -16.21
C ASN A 130 -4.60 -5.12 -16.29
N ILE A 131 -3.30 -5.26 -16.43
CA ILE A 131 -2.34 -4.14 -16.49
C ILE A 131 -2.63 -3.20 -17.65
N GLU A 132 -3.05 -3.74 -18.82
CA GLU A 132 -3.34 -2.93 -20.01
C GLU A 132 -4.49 -1.94 -19.81
N THR A 133 -5.41 -2.25 -18.91
CA THR A 133 -6.58 -1.42 -18.61
C THR A 133 -6.43 -0.61 -17.33
N TYR A 134 -5.30 -0.76 -16.65
CA TYR A 134 -5.05 -0.02 -15.42
C TYR A 134 -5.05 1.49 -15.65
N LYS A 135 -5.63 2.21 -14.69
CA LYS A 135 -5.60 3.67 -14.60
C LYS A 135 -5.28 4.12 -13.19
N GLU A 136 -4.35 5.03 -13.11
CA GLU A 136 -4.00 5.74 -11.90
C GLU A 136 -5.16 6.61 -11.42
N LEU A 137 -5.40 6.67 -10.11
CA LEU A 137 -6.36 7.61 -9.53
C LEU A 137 -5.84 9.04 -9.67
N LYS A 138 -6.74 9.96 -10.00
CA LYS A 138 -6.42 11.39 -10.18
C LYS A 138 -6.85 12.26 -9.01
N GLU A 139 -7.50 11.67 -8.02
CA GLU A 139 -7.96 12.36 -6.81
C GLU A 139 -8.07 11.39 -5.66
N ILE A 140 -7.99 11.92 -4.44
CA ILE A 140 -8.18 11.13 -3.23
C ILE A 140 -9.67 10.83 -3.01
N PRO A 141 -10.07 9.60 -2.64
CA PRO A 141 -11.46 9.29 -2.33
C PRO A 141 -12.01 10.18 -1.20
N SER A 142 -13.23 10.70 -1.39
CA SER A 142 -13.89 11.56 -0.39
C SER A 142 -14.03 10.88 0.98
N VAL A 143 -14.24 9.57 1.00
CA VAL A 143 -14.31 8.76 2.22
C VAL A 143 -12.99 8.75 3.01
N SER A 144 -11.85 8.87 2.32
CA SER A 144 -10.53 8.99 2.96
C SER A 144 -10.39 10.36 3.64
N ILE A 145 -10.87 11.43 3.01
CA ILE A 145 -10.89 12.77 3.58
C ILE A 145 -11.80 12.81 4.82
N GLU A 146 -12.97 12.19 4.74
CA GLU A 146 -13.89 12.05 5.90
C GLU A 146 -13.23 11.33 7.08
N TYR A 147 -12.53 10.22 6.80
CA TYR A 147 -11.74 9.50 7.81
C TYR A 147 -10.71 10.42 8.48
N TYR A 148 -9.94 11.17 7.71
CA TYR A 148 -8.92 12.07 8.27
C TYR A 148 -9.53 13.11 9.21
N LYS A 149 -10.67 13.70 8.85
CA LYS A 149 -11.40 14.65 9.69
C LYS A 149 -11.81 14.02 11.02
N ILE A 150 -12.50 12.88 10.94
CA ILE A 150 -13.03 12.18 12.12
C ILE A 150 -11.89 11.76 13.07
N GLU A 151 -10.82 11.17 12.56
CA GLU A 151 -9.73 10.70 13.40
C GLU A 151 -8.91 11.87 13.99
N ASN A 152 -8.78 12.97 13.26
CA ASN A 152 -8.14 14.18 13.77
C ASN A 152 -8.97 14.82 14.90
N GLU A 153 -10.28 14.92 14.76
CA GLU A 153 -11.20 15.43 15.80
C GLU A 153 -11.15 14.57 17.07
N LYS A 154 -10.99 13.25 16.94
CA LYS A 154 -10.84 12.33 18.06
C LYS A 154 -9.44 12.36 18.70
N GLY A 155 -8.46 13.02 18.06
CA GLY A 155 -7.06 12.98 18.48
C GLY A 155 -6.39 11.61 18.28
N ASN A 156 -6.92 10.79 17.41
CA ASN A 156 -6.38 9.47 17.10
C ASN A 156 -5.18 9.54 16.15
N ARG A 157 -4.41 8.46 16.11
CA ARG A 157 -3.38 8.28 15.09
C ARG A 157 -4.03 8.08 13.73
N ILE A 158 -3.65 8.92 12.77
CA ILE A 158 -4.19 8.90 11.41
C ILE A 158 -3.38 7.93 10.54
N GLY A 159 -4.05 6.95 9.92
CA GLY A 159 -3.49 6.15 8.84
C GLY A 159 -3.36 6.97 7.56
N LEU A 160 -2.35 6.66 6.74
CA LEU A 160 -2.11 7.45 5.52
C LEU A 160 -3.02 7.09 4.35
N PHE A 161 -3.42 5.82 4.24
CA PHE A 161 -4.09 5.30 3.04
C PHE A 161 -5.42 4.58 3.34
N PRO A 162 -6.25 5.05 4.31
CA PRO A 162 -7.53 4.44 4.59
C PRO A 162 -8.47 4.60 3.38
N TYR A 163 -9.13 3.53 3.00
CA TYR A 163 -10.11 3.50 1.91
C TYR A 163 -9.59 3.97 0.53
N ILE A 164 -8.28 4.01 0.36
CA ILE A 164 -7.65 4.11 -0.95
C ILE A 164 -7.46 2.67 -1.46
N PRO A 165 -7.94 2.32 -2.65
CA PRO A 165 -7.69 1.01 -3.21
C PRO A 165 -6.21 0.65 -3.20
N HIS A 166 -5.89 -0.62 -2.92
CA HIS A 166 -4.51 -1.10 -2.95
C HIS A 166 -4.32 -2.05 -4.12
N LEU A 167 -3.27 -1.85 -4.86
CA LEU A 167 -2.84 -2.82 -5.86
C LEU A 167 -1.95 -3.85 -5.17
N LEU A 168 -2.33 -5.11 -5.31
CA LEU A 168 -1.65 -6.27 -4.72
C LEU A 168 -0.93 -7.02 -5.84
N SER A 169 0.36 -7.26 -5.69
CA SER A 169 1.18 -7.94 -6.69
C SER A 169 1.89 -9.15 -6.09
N LEU A 170 1.58 -10.34 -6.59
CA LEU A 170 2.21 -11.58 -6.16
C LEU A 170 3.47 -11.83 -6.97
N GLY A 171 4.62 -11.56 -6.37
CA GLY A 171 5.94 -11.66 -6.98
C GLY A 171 6.85 -10.50 -6.59
N GLU A 172 8.10 -10.58 -7.03
CA GLU A 172 9.08 -9.51 -6.88
C GLU A 172 8.86 -8.42 -7.92
N VAL A 173 9.31 -7.20 -7.64
CA VAL A 173 9.24 -6.08 -8.57
C VAL A 173 10.59 -5.39 -8.66
N GLU A 174 11.15 -5.35 -9.86
CA GLU A 174 12.38 -4.61 -10.15
C GLU A 174 12.15 -3.11 -10.07
N ILE A 175 13.03 -2.42 -9.36
CA ILE A 175 12.95 -0.97 -9.11
C ILE A 175 14.21 -0.21 -9.53
N ASN A 176 15.12 -0.88 -10.28
CA ASN A 176 16.20 -0.18 -10.92
C ASN A 176 15.63 0.91 -11.86
N ASP A 177 16.24 2.08 -11.83
CA ASP A 177 15.87 3.23 -12.65
C ASP A 177 14.46 3.81 -12.44
N VAL A 178 13.77 3.43 -11.32
CA VAL A 178 12.50 4.07 -10.98
C VAL A 178 12.73 5.43 -10.32
N GLU A 179 11.84 6.37 -10.60
CA GLU A 179 11.87 7.69 -9.99
C GLU A 179 11.48 7.61 -8.51
N ILE A 180 12.21 8.36 -7.67
CA ILE A 180 11.82 8.60 -6.28
C ILE A 180 11.18 9.98 -6.22
N VAL A 181 9.94 10.03 -5.72
CA VAL A 181 9.18 11.25 -5.54
C VAL A 181 8.97 11.54 -4.06
N SER A 182 8.97 12.82 -3.70
CA SER A 182 8.57 13.26 -2.38
C SER A 182 7.08 13.60 -2.38
N TRP A 183 6.36 13.22 -1.35
CA TRP A 183 4.92 13.43 -1.28
C TRP A 183 4.48 14.89 -1.14
N ASN A 184 5.37 15.77 -0.68
CA ASN A 184 5.09 17.21 -0.55
C ASN A 184 5.30 18.01 -1.85
N HIS A 185 5.67 17.33 -2.94
CA HIS A 185 5.84 17.95 -4.26
C HIS A 185 5.07 17.14 -5.31
N PHE A 186 4.32 17.85 -6.13
CA PHE A 186 3.71 17.28 -7.32
C PHE A 186 4.59 17.60 -8.52
N LYS A 187 5.29 16.59 -9.04
CA LYS A 187 6.05 16.70 -10.28
C LYS A 187 5.53 15.70 -11.30
#